data_9a41a74b19ac0e24e396c1df7e7a5c6f
#
_entry.id   9a41a74b19ac0e24e396c1df7e7a5c6f
#
_cell.length_a   1.000
_cell.length_b   1.000
_cell.length_c   1.000
_cell.angle_alpha   90.00
_cell.angle_beta   90.00
_cell.angle_gamma   90.00
#
_symmetry.space_group_name_H-M   'P 1'
#
loop_
_entity.id
_entity.type
_entity.pdbx_description
1 polymer ?
#
loop_
_entity_poly.entity_id
_entity_poly.type
_entity_poly.pdbx_seq_one_letter_code
_entity_poly.pdbx_strand_id
1 'polypeptide(L)'
;MSRAEWESLCDGCGRCCLHKIRWADENGVEGALDHTNVACRLLDLKSCRCRDYEGRFAKVPDCTQLTPLNVPELDWLPPSCAYRRLAEGRDLPWWHHLVCGDRDMVHHVGASVRGRAVAERGAGPLQHHIVAWPGQPVRARKPKET
;
A
#
# COMPACT_ATOMS: atom_id res chain seq x y z
N MET A 1 3.28 -18.08 14.56
CA MET A 1 3.11 -16.65 14.84
C MET A 1 1.68 -16.38 15.31
N SER A 2 1.53 -15.70 16.42
CA SER A 2 0.21 -15.39 16.94
C SER A 2 -0.42 -14.25 16.12
N ARG A 3 -1.72 -14.02 16.32
CA ARG A 3 -2.39 -12.91 15.68
C ARG A 3 -1.78 -11.57 16.09
N ALA A 4 -1.45 -11.43 17.37
CA ALA A 4 -0.83 -10.19 17.85
C ALA A 4 0.54 -9.97 17.22
N GLU A 5 1.33 -11.03 17.07
CA GLU A 5 2.62 -10.92 16.38
C GLU A 5 2.43 -10.56 14.92
N TRP A 6 1.47 -11.18 14.25
CA TRP A 6 1.18 -10.86 12.85
C TRP A 6 0.78 -9.40 12.69
N GLU A 7 -0.15 -8.93 13.54
CA GLU A 7 -0.60 -7.53 13.46
C GLU A 7 0.50 -6.53 13.77
N SER A 8 1.51 -6.93 14.53
CA SER A 8 2.63 -6.05 14.88
C SER A 8 3.60 -5.81 13.73
N LEU A 9 3.51 -6.58 12.65
CA LEU A 9 4.46 -6.48 11.54
C LEU A 9 4.26 -5.24 10.68
N CYS A 10 3.05 -4.69 10.62
CA CYS A 10 2.80 -3.52 9.79
C CYS A 10 3.63 -2.35 10.28
N ASP A 11 4.42 -1.75 9.38
CA ASP A 11 5.28 -0.63 9.72
C ASP A 11 4.59 0.73 9.63
N GLY A 12 3.37 0.78 9.10
CA GLY A 12 2.65 2.02 8.96
C GLY A 12 3.09 2.87 7.78
N CYS A 13 3.60 2.26 6.73
CA CYS A 13 4.00 3.04 5.54
C CYS A 13 2.82 3.65 4.80
N GLY A 14 1.64 3.06 4.92
CA GLY A 14 0.42 3.57 4.31
C GLY A 14 0.25 3.25 2.84
N ARG A 15 1.23 2.64 2.19
CA ARG A 15 1.16 2.39 0.74
C ARG A 15 0.02 1.46 0.35
N CYS A 16 -0.31 0.49 1.19
CA CYS A 16 -1.41 -0.43 0.89
C CYS A 16 -2.78 0.25 0.98
N CYS A 17 -2.87 1.40 1.62
CA CYS A 17 -4.11 2.15 1.75
C CYS A 17 -4.28 3.21 0.67
N LEU A 18 -3.41 3.24 -0.33
CA LEU A 18 -3.57 4.12 -1.48
C LEU A 18 -4.40 3.41 -2.53
N HIS A 19 -5.23 4.17 -3.23
CA HIS A 19 -6.03 3.61 -4.32
C HIS A 19 -5.13 3.13 -5.46
N LYS A 20 -5.58 2.08 -6.13
CA LYS A 20 -4.87 1.47 -7.24
C LYS A 20 -5.83 1.28 -8.40
N ILE A 21 -5.29 1.22 -9.60
CA ILE A 21 -6.09 1.00 -10.80
C ILE A 21 -5.66 -0.31 -11.42
N ARG A 22 -6.58 -1.27 -11.47
CA ARG A 22 -6.36 -2.52 -12.18
C ARG A 22 -6.97 -2.39 -13.56
N TRP A 23 -6.13 -2.34 -14.56
CA TRP A 23 -6.60 -2.19 -15.93
C TRP A 23 -7.08 -3.54 -16.48
N ALA A 24 -8.12 -3.50 -17.28
CA ALA A 24 -8.63 -4.69 -17.94
C ALA A 24 -8.61 -4.44 -19.44
N ASP A 25 -8.43 -5.51 -20.22
CA ASP A 25 -8.48 -5.39 -21.68
C ASP A 25 -9.95 -5.35 -22.14
N GLU A 26 -10.15 -5.28 -23.46
CA GLU A 26 -11.49 -5.17 -24.01
C GLU A 26 -12.35 -6.41 -23.73
N ASN A 27 -11.73 -7.54 -23.40
CA ASN A 27 -12.44 -8.76 -23.04
C ASN A 27 -12.65 -8.89 -21.53
N GLY A 28 -12.28 -7.88 -20.76
CA GLY A 28 -12.40 -7.91 -19.32
C GLY A 28 -11.31 -8.66 -18.59
N VAL A 29 -10.26 -9.06 -19.31
CA VAL A 29 -9.13 -9.75 -18.66
C VAL A 29 -8.27 -8.73 -17.95
N GLU A 30 -8.11 -8.91 -16.62
CA GLU A 30 -7.32 -8.02 -15.80
C GLU A 30 -5.84 -8.16 -16.08
N GLY A 31 -5.14 -7.05 -16.09
CA GLY A 31 -3.72 -7.03 -16.40
C GLY A 31 -2.94 -6.08 -15.52
N ALA A 32 -2.40 -5.01 -16.12
CA ALA A 32 -1.52 -4.09 -15.44
C ALA A 32 -2.18 -3.42 -14.25
N LEU A 33 -1.39 -3.18 -13.22
CA LEU A 33 -1.81 -2.49 -12.01
C LEU A 33 -0.99 -1.21 -11.88
N ASP A 34 -1.67 -0.08 -11.79
CA ASP A 34 -1.02 1.19 -11.50
C ASP A 34 -1.37 1.66 -10.09
N HIS A 35 -0.44 2.35 -9.48
CA HIS A 35 -0.59 2.89 -8.13
C HIS A 35 -0.83 4.39 -8.22
N THR A 36 -1.58 4.92 -7.26
CA THR A 36 -1.84 6.34 -7.18
C THR A 36 -1.33 6.89 -5.86
N ASN A 37 -1.35 8.21 -5.71
CA ASN A 37 -1.08 8.84 -4.43
C ASN A 37 -2.35 9.25 -3.69
N VAL A 38 -3.52 8.74 -4.12
CA VAL A 38 -4.80 9.06 -3.49
C VAL A 38 -5.08 8.09 -2.36
N ALA A 39 -5.20 8.62 -1.15
CA ALA A 39 -5.37 7.81 0.05
C ALA A 39 -6.82 7.38 0.24
N CYS A 40 -7.00 6.14 0.74
CA CYS A 40 -8.29 5.70 1.25
C CYS A 40 -8.79 6.72 2.28
N ARG A 41 -10.10 6.98 2.28
CA ARG A 41 -10.69 7.97 3.19
C ARG A 41 -10.43 7.69 4.66
N LEU A 42 -10.12 6.45 5.01
CA LEU A 42 -9.80 6.09 6.40
C LEU A 42 -8.33 6.28 6.74
N LEU A 43 -7.48 6.58 5.77
CA LEU A 43 -6.06 6.76 6.04
C LEU A 43 -5.79 8.14 6.63
N ASP A 44 -5.16 8.17 7.80
CA ASP A 44 -4.68 9.42 8.38
C ASP A 44 -3.36 9.78 7.69
N LEU A 45 -3.32 10.96 7.07
CA LEU A 45 -2.18 11.35 6.24
C LEU A 45 -0.93 11.68 7.04
N LYS A 46 -1.07 11.93 8.33
CA LYS A 46 0.08 12.23 9.18
C LYS A 46 0.68 10.97 9.78
N SER A 47 -0.16 10.13 10.38
CA SER A 47 0.31 8.90 11.00
C SER A 47 0.49 7.77 9.98
N CYS A 48 -0.15 7.88 8.83
CA CYS A 48 -0.20 6.84 7.79
C CYS A 48 -0.87 5.56 8.28
N ARG A 49 -1.80 5.71 9.23
CA ARG A 49 -2.54 4.58 9.78
C ARG A 49 -4.03 4.74 9.54
N CYS A 50 -4.74 3.63 9.50
CA CYS A 50 -6.18 3.63 9.35
C CYS A 50 -6.81 4.30 10.57
N ARG A 51 -7.73 5.23 10.32
CA ARG A 51 -8.42 5.95 11.41
C ARG A 51 -9.42 5.06 12.14
N ASP A 52 -9.89 4.00 11.50
CA ASP A 52 -10.87 3.10 12.09
C ASP A 52 -10.56 1.67 11.64
N TYR A 53 -9.46 1.15 12.15
CA TYR A 53 -9.00 -0.18 11.77
C TYR A 53 -10.05 -1.24 12.09
N GLU A 54 -10.67 -1.15 13.25
CA GLU A 54 -11.66 -2.13 13.69
C GLU A 54 -12.93 -2.10 12.84
N GLY A 55 -13.39 -0.91 12.46
CA GLY A 55 -14.60 -0.75 11.67
C GLY A 55 -14.36 -0.61 10.17
N ARG A 56 -13.14 -0.88 9.71
CA ARG A 56 -12.79 -0.57 8.32
C ARG A 56 -13.62 -1.32 7.28
N PHE A 57 -13.98 -2.56 7.56
CA PHE A 57 -14.74 -3.35 6.58
C PHE A 57 -16.17 -2.86 6.43
N ALA A 58 -16.74 -2.29 7.50
CA ALA A 58 -18.08 -1.72 7.42
C ALA A 58 -18.09 -0.43 6.61
N LYS A 59 -17.02 0.36 6.70
CA LYS A 59 -16.91 1.65 6.03
C LYS A 59 -16.30 1.55 4.64
N VAL A 60 -15.37 0.63 4.45
CA VAL A 60 -14.70 0.40 3.16
C VAL A 60 -14.70 -1.10 2.90
N PRO A 61 -15.77 -1.64 2.30
CA PRO A 61 -15.89 -3.08 2.10
C PRO A 61 -14.78 -3.70 1.26
N ASP A 62 -14.12 -2.89 0.42
CA ASP A 62 -13.03 -3.37 -0.42
C ASP A 62 -11.71 -3.51 0.34
N CYS A 63 -11.67 -3.09 1.60
CA CYS A 63 -10.46 -3.22 2.41
C CYS A 63 -10.11 -4.70 2.60
N THR A 64 -8.84 -5.03 2.44
CA THR A 64 -8.37 -6.42 2.52
C THR A 64 -7.73 -6.66 3.88
N GLN A 65 -8.09 -7.76 4.52
CA GLN A 65 -7.38 -8.21 5.71
C GLN A 65 -6.21 -9.09 5.26
N LEU A 66 -4.99 -8.70 5.64
CA LEU A 66 -3.80 -9.45 5.28
C LEU A 66 -3.66 -10.69 6.18
N THR A 67 -3.43 -11.83 5.55
CA THR A 67 -3.22 -13.09 6.27
C THR A 67 -2.02 -13.81 5.64
N PRO A 68 -1.40 -14.76 6.36
CA PRO A 68 -0.32 -15.54 5.76
C PRO A 68 -0.72 -16.28 4.50
N LEU A 69 -2.00 -16.57 4.34
CA LEU A 69 -2.50 -17.30 3.18
C LEU A 69 -2.67 -16.41 1.96
N ASN A 70 -3.11 -15.15 2.13
CA ASN A 70 -3.39 -14.32 0.98
C ASN A 70 -2.24 -13.41 0.58
N VAL A 71 -1.32 -13.08 1.48
CA VAL A 71 -0.22 -12.15 1.17
C VAL A 71 0.58 -12.56 -0.07
N PRO A 72 0.94 -13.84 -0.27
CA PRO A 72 1.70 -14.22 -1.47
C PRO A 72 0.99 -13.95 -2.79
N GLU A 73 -0.34 -13.83 -2.76
CA GLU A 73 -1.13 -13.60 -3.97
C GLU A 73 -1.43 -12.13 -4.23
N LEU A 74 -1.05 -11.23 -3.32
CA LEU A 74 -1.38 -9.81 -3.44
C LEU A 74 -0.23 -9.07 -4.13
N ASP A 75 -0.39 -8.84 -5.43
CA ASP A 75 0.65 -8.19 -6.24
C ASP A 75 0.76 -6.68 -5.99
N TRP A 76 -0.21 -6.11 -5.25
CA TRP A 76 -0.24 -4.67 -4.99
C TRP A 76 0.47 -4.26 -3.71
N LEU A 77 0.94 -5.20 -2.89
CA LEU A 77 1.72 -4.85 -1.72
C LEU A 77 3.08 -4.31 -2.13
N PRO A 78 3.57 -3.24 -1.47
CA PRO A 78 4.90 -2.72 -1.82
C PRO A 78 5.99 -3.74 -1.49
N PRO A 79 7.08 -3.75 -2.26
CA PRO A 79 8.20 -4.66 -1.98
C PRO A 79 8.78 -4.49 -0.59
N SER A 80 8.65 -3.31 0.00
CA SER A 80 9.16 -3.03 1.36
C SER A 80 8.20 -3.48 2.46
N CYS A 81 6.98 -3.91 2.12
CA CYS A 81 6.00 -4.34 3.11
C CYS A 81 6.52 -5.52 3.92
N ALA A 82 6.44 -5.42 5.25
CA ALA A 82 6.95 -6.48 6.12
C ALA A 82 6.28 -7.82 5.84
N TYR A 83 4.97 -7.82 5.61
CA TYR A 83 4.25 -9.05 5.29
C TYR A 83 4.76 -9.68 4.01
N ARG A 84 4.98 -8.87 2.99
CA ARG A 84 5.49 -9.37 1.71
C ARG A 84 6.92 -9.87 1.83
N ARG A 85 7.77 -9.15 2.56
CA ARG A 85 9.16 -9.57 2.75
C ARG A 85 9.22 -10.93 3.42
N LEU A 86 8.43 -11.13 4.48
CA LEU A 86 8.42 -12.42 5.16
C LEU A 86 7.86 -13.53 4.28
N ALA A 87 6.83 -13.24 3.49
CA ALA A 87 6.28 -14.23 2.56
C ALA A 87 7.29 -14.65 1.51
N GLU A 88 8.22 -13.76 1.15
CA GLU A 88 9.27 -14.00 0.17
C GLU A 88 10.56 -14.51 0.80
N GLY A 89 10.57 -14.78 2.10
CA GLY A 89 11.75 -15.26 2.79
C GLY A 89 12.82 -14.21 3.00
N ARG A 90 12.48 -12.93 2.93
CA ARG A 90 13.41 -11.82 3.10
C ARG A 90 13.31 -11.24 4.50
N ASP A 91 14.43 -10.68 4.99
CA ASP A 91 14.46 -10.03 6.29
C ASP A 91 13.72 -8.71 6.29
N LEU A 92 13.31 -8.26 7.48
CA LEU A 92 12.75 -6.92 7.66
C LEU A 92 13.83 -5.88 7.37
N PRO A 93 13.46 -4.71 6.83
CA PRO A 93 14.45 -3.67 6.58
C PRO A 93 14.97 -3.10 7.91
N TRP A 94 16.20 -2.53 7.87
CA TRP A 94 16.83 -2.01 9.09
C TRP A 94 15.99 -0.95 9.81
N TRP A 95 15.18 -0.21 9.06
CA TRP A 95 14.36 0.88 9.62
C TRP A 95 13.01 0.39 10.15
N HIS A 96 12.72 -0.89 10.02
CA HIS A 96 11.47 -1.44 10.57
C HIS A 96 11.48 -1.31 12.09
N HIS A 97 10.33 -0.95 12.67
CA HIS A 97 10.25 -0.69 14.10
C HIS A 97 10.65 -1.88 14.98
N LEU A 98 10.43 -3.10 14.51
CA LEU A 98 10.86 -4.28 15.27
C LEU A 98 12.36 -4.49 15.22
N VAL A 99 13.06 -3.85 14.29
CA VAL A 99 14.52 -3.94 14.15
C VAL A 99 15.18 -2.77 14.84
N CYS A 100 14.75 -1.55 14.55
CA CYS A 100 15.40 -0.34 15.07
C CYS A 100 14.76 0.22 16.35
N GLY A 101 13.56 -0.25 16.69
CA GLY A 101 12.90 0.20 17.92
C GLY A 101 12.19 1.55 17.82
N ASP A 102 12.12 2.13 16.63
CA ASP A 102 11.53 3.46 16.41
C ASP A 102 10.43 3.37 15.37
N ARG A 103 9.19 3.56 15.82
CA ARG A 103 8.03 3.50 14.93
C ARG A 103 7.99 4.62 13.90
N ASP A 104 8.71 5.71 14.13
CA ASP A 104 8.72 6.82 13.20
C ASP A 104 9.80 6.71 12.14
N MET A 105 10.68 5.73 12.24
CA MET A 105 11.76 5.58 11.28
C MET A 105 11.25 5.37 9.85
N VAL A 106 10.12 4.70 9.69
CA VAL A 106 9.50 4.49 8.37
C VAL A 106 9.24 5.83 7.67
N HIS A 107 8.94 6.86 8.44
CA HIS A 107 8.70 8.20 7.88
C HIS A 107 10.03 8.92 7.63
N HIS A 108 10.97 8.79 8.53
CA HIS A 108 12.26 9.47 8.41
C HIS A 108 13.07 9.00 7.20
N VAL A 109 13.00 7.71 6.87
CA VAL A 109 13.71 7.19 5.70
C VAL A 109 12.93 7.39 4.39
N GLY A 110 11.74 7.96 4.46
CA GLY A 110 10.95 8.20 3.26
C GLY A 110 10.25 6.96 2.72
N ALA A 111 10.08 5.93 3.53
CA ALA A 111 9.39 4.71 3.09
C ALA A 111 7.88 4.81 3.19
N SER A 112 7.36 5.79 3.94
CA SER A 112 5.92 5.98 4.10
C SER A 112 5.38 6.99 3.09
N VAL A 113 4.06 7.08 3.05
CA VAL A 113 3.37 8.03 2.16
C VAL A 113 3.21 9.41 2.79
N ARG A 114 3.73 9.62 4.01
CA ARG A 114 3.62 10.91 4.67
C ARG A 114 4.20 12.01 3.80
N GLY A 115 3.41 13.05 3.56
CA GLY A 115 3.82 14.16 2.73
C GLY A 115 3.69 13.94 1.24
N ARG A 116 3.29 12.75 0.81
CA ARG A 116 3.17 12.41 -0.62
C ARG A 116 1.77 11.99 -1.02
N ALA A 117 0.95 11.57 -0.07
CA ALA A 117 -0.41 11.14 -0.35
C ALA A 117 -1.34 12.34 -0.31
N VAL A 118 -2.39 12.27 -1.13
CA VAL A 118 -3.43 13.30 -1.15
C VAL A 118 -4.74 12.68 -0.70
N ALA A 119 -5.62 13.50 -0.14
CA ALA A 119 -6.90 13.03 0.35
C ALA A 119 -7.78 12.60 -0.83
N GLU A 120 -8.56 11.54 -0.62
CA GLU A 120 -9.52 11.07 -1.62
C GLU A 120 -10.53 12.18 -1.94
N ARG A 121 -10.96 12.89 -0.92
CA ARG A 121 -11.92 13.97 -1.08
C ARG A 121 -11.30 15.10 -1.89
N GLY A 122 -11.94 15.41 -3.01
CA GLY A 122 -11.48 16.47 -3.89
C GLY A 122 -10.37 16.07 -4.85
N ALA A 123 -9.94 14.81 -4.84
CA ALA A 123 -8.86 14.36 -5.72
C ALA A 123 -9.30 14.28 -7.19
N GLY A 124 -10.57 13.99 -7.44
CA GLY A 124 -11.05 13.80 -8.81
C GLY A 124 -10.68 12.43 -9.35
N PRO A 125 -10.59 12.28 -10.69
CA PRO A 125 -10.33 10.97 -11.28
C PRO A 125 -9.00 10.39 -10.86
N LEU A 126 -8.99 9.10 -10.50
CA LEU A 126 -7.77 8.42 -10.06
C LEU A 126 -6.71 8.41 -11.16
N GLN A 127 -7.11 8.38 -12.44
CA GLN A 127 -6.18 8.36 -13.54
C GLN A 127 -5.26 9.57 -13.58
N HIS A 128 -5.67 10.67 -12.96
CA HIS A 128 -4.85 11.90 -12.90
C HIS A 128 -3.79 11.82 -11.81
N HIS A 129 -3.80 10.76 -11.00
CA HIS A 129 -2.92 10.64 -9.85
C HIS A 129 -2.03 9.40 -9.89
N ILE A 130 -1.85 8.82 -11.08
CA ILE A 130 -0.97 7.68 -11.24
C ILE A 130 0.46 8.13 -11.01
N VAL A 131 1.14 7.45 -10.10
CA VAL A 131 2.54 7.75 -9.75
C VAL A 131 3.31 6.46 -9.59
N ALA A 132 4.63 6.55 -9.70
CA ALA A 132 5.52 5.43 -9.40
C ALA A 132 5.89 5.50 -7.93
N TRP A 133 5.84 4.35 -7.26
CA TRP A 133 6.39 4.17 -5.92
C TRP A 133 7.62 3.28 -6.02
N PRO A 134 8.55 3.34 -5.06
CA PRO A 134 9.73 2.47 -5.10
C PRO A 134 9.33 1.01 -5.28
N GLY A 135 9.88 0.37 -6.30
CA GLY A 135 9.56 -1.01 -6.66
C GLY A 135 8.23 -1.19 -7.34
N GLN A 136 7.48 -0.12 -7.57
CA GLN A 136 6.16 -0.18 -8.20
C GLN A 136 6.05 0.91 -9.28
N PRO A 137 6.67 0.68 -10.44
CA PRO A 137 6.64 1.67 -11.53
C PRO A 137 5.27 1.74 -12.19
N VAL A 138 5.07 2.80 -12.96
CA VAL A 138 3.87 2.93 -13.78
C VAL A 138 3.90 1.86 -14.86
N ARG A 139 2.84 1.09 -14.98
CA ARG A 139 2.83 -0.10 -15.84
C ARG A 139 1.84 -0.05 -16.98
N ALA A 140 0.67 0.55 -16.76
CA ALA A 140 -0.37 0.56 -17.77
C ALA A 140 -0.11 1.57 -18.86
N ARG A 141 0.66 2.62 -18.55
CA ARG A 141 0.95 3.65 -19.55
C ARG A 141 1.89 3.09 -20.58
N LYS A 142 1.52 3.26 -21.80
CA LYS A 142 2.39 2.86 -22.88
C LYS A 142 3.24 4.04 -23.32
N PRO A 143 4.45 3.80 -23.80
CA PRO A 143 5.21 4.85 -24.45
C PRO A 143 4.38 5.43 -25.59
N LYS A 144 4.53 6.72 -25.84
CA LYS A 144 3.84 7.30 -26.99
C LYS A 144 4.36 6.64 -28.25
N GLU A 145 3.46 6.22 -29.08
CA GLU A 145 3.85 5.57 -30.32
C GLU A 145 4.42 6.52 -31.32
N THR A 146 4.27 7.71 -31.10
CA THR A 146 4.81 8.74 -31.99
C THR A 146 6.29 8.65 -32.15
#